data_7e2fe362eb1a77c85278b3482915b650
#
_entry.id   7e2fe362eb1a77c85278b3482915b650
#
_cell.length_a   1.000
_cell.length_b   1.000
_cell.length_c   1.000
_cell.angle_alpha   90.00
_cell.angle_beta   90.00
_cell.angle_gamma   90.00
#
_symmetry.space_group_name_H-M   'P 1'
#
loop_
_entity.id
_entity.type
_entity.pdbx_description
1 polymer ?
#
loop_
_entity_poly.entity_id
_entity_poly.type
_entity_poly.pdbx_seq_one_letter_code
_entity_poly.pdbx_strand_id
1 'polypeptide(L)'
;MIDIGRSKRATTVYGFDDIAIVPTRRTRTPSDVNLTWTIDALTFDFPLLAAPMDSVMSPATAIAFGKMGGLGVLNLEGLWTRYEDPAPVLAELAGVNDPIKATRRMQAVYSEPVKGELIEARIKEIREAAQLGLIDGVTT
;
A
#
# COMPACT_ATOMS: atom_id res chain seq x y z
N MET A 1 -11.58 -1.73 -28.77
CA MET A 1 -10.86 -2.97 -28.45
C MET A 1 -9.96 -3.27 -29.64
N ILE A 2 -8.68 -3.47 -29.44
CA ILE A 2 -7.67 -3.62 -30.49
C ILE A 2 -7.11 -5.04 -30.41
N ASP A 3 -7.03 -5.75 -31.52
CA ASP A 3 -6.42 -7.07 -31.58
C ASP A 3 -4.89 -6.92 -31.71
N ILE A 4 -4.12 -7.50 -30.76
CA ILE A 4 -2.65 -7.45 -30.71
C ILE A 4 -2.04 -8.85 -30.85
N GLY A 5 -2.30 -9.51 -31.97
CA GLY A 5 -1.80 -10.85 -32.27
C GLY A 5 -2.83 -11.95 -32.05
N ARG A 6 -2.41 -13.22 -32.22
CA ARG A 6 -3.32 -14.36 -32.11
C ARG A 6 -3.90 -14.47 -30.69
N SER A 7 -5.22 -14.34 -30.58
CA SER A 7 -5.99 -14.49 -29.34
C SER A 7 -5.70 -13.46 -28.23
N LYS A 8 -5.05 -12.33 -28.55
CA LYS A 8 -4.80 -11.25 -27.59
C LYS A 8 -5.57 -9.99 -27.96
N ARG A 9 -6.25 -9.41 -26.99
CA ARG A 9 -6.99 -8.18 -27.13
C ARG A 9 -6.46 -7.12 -26.17
N ALA A 10 -6.37 -5.88 -26.65
CA ALA A 10 -6.03 -4.72 -25.84
C ALA A 10 -7.23 -3.79 -25.71
N THR A 11 -7.38 -3.17 -24.57
CA THR A 11 -8.30 -2.07 -24.32
C THR A 11 -7.50 -0.79 -24.22
N THR A 12 -8.01 0.31 -24.76
CA THR A 12 -7.41 1.62 -24.53
C THR A 12 -7.53 1.96 -23.05
N VAL A 13 -6.42 2.30 -22.43
CA VAL A 13 -6.35 2.83 -21.07
C VAL A 13 -5.74 4.24 -21.12
N TYR A 14 -6.12 5.08 -20.18
CA TYR A 14 -5.66 6.45 -20.09
C TYR A 14 -4.83 6.62 -18.82
N GLY A 15 -3.72 7.33 -18.93
CA GLY A 15 -2.97 7.80 -17.78
C GLY A 15 -3.60 9.05 -17.18
N PHE A 16 -3.12 9.48 -16.01
CA PHE A 16 -3.61 10.71 -15.39
C PHE A 16 -3.32 11.97 -16.23
N ASP A 17 -2.28 11.92 -17.08
CA ASP A 17 -1.94 13.02 -18.00
C ASP A 17 -2.87 13.10 -19.22
N ASP A 18 -3.65 12.04 -19.48
CA ASP A 18 -4.58 11.95 -20.61
C ASP A 18 -6.00 12.38 -20.24
N ILE A 19 -6.30 12.59 -18.97
CA ILE A 19 -7.63 12.87 -18.45
C ILE A 19 -7.66 14.11 -17.57
N ALA A 20 -8.81 14.77 -17.55
CA ALA A 20 -9.07 15.87 -16.62
C ALA A 20 -10.47 15.72 -15.99
N ILE A 21 -10.58 16.14 -14.72
CA ILE A 21 -11.89 16.19 -14.06
C ILE A 21 -12.57 17.49 -14.47
N VAL A 22 -13.70 17.37 -15.17
CA VAL A 22 -14.52 18.51 -15.58
C VAL A 22 -15.66 18.69 -14.57
N PRO A 23 -15.74 19.82 -13.84
CA PRO A 23 -16.85 20.09 -12.94
C PRO A 23 -18.15 20.19 -13.71
N THR A 24 -19.15 19.39 -13.37
CA THR A 24 -20.45 19.35 -14.06
C THR A 24 -21.59 19.91 -13.24
N ARG A 25 -21.38 20.19 -11.94
CA ARG A 25 -22.44 20.61 -11.02
C ARG A 25 -21.97 21.70 -10.07
N ARG A 26 -22.98 22.30 -9.37
CA ARG A 26 -22.75 23.30 -8.32
C ARG A 26 -21.91 22.74 -7.19
N THR A 27 -21.10 23.61 -6.60
CA THR A 27 -20.35 23.38 -5.37
C THR A 27 -21.26 22.79 -4.29
N ARG A 28 -20.79 21.74 -3.61
CA ARG A 28 -21.42 21.18 -2.41
C ARG A 28 -20.60 21.59 -1.19
N THR A 29 -21.25 21.61 -0.03
CA THR A 29 -20.53 21.71 1.24
C THR A 29 -19.73 20.42 1.43
N PRO A 30 -18.46 20.48 1.85
CA PRO A 30 -17.65 19.27 2.05
C PRO A 30 -18.32 18.22 2.94
N SER A 31 -19.08 18.65 3.96
CA SER A 31 -19.85 17.77 4.86
C SER A 31 -20.96 16.97 4.17
N ASP A 32 -21.41 17.41 2.98
CA ASP A 32 -22.48 16.73 2.22
C ASP A 32 -21.92 15.66 1.29
N VAL A 33 -20.60 15.49 1.25
CA VAL A 33 -19.92 14.53 0.37
C VAL A 33 -19.74 13.21 1.11
N ASN A 34 -20.37 12.15 0.60
CA ASN A 34 -20.11 10.79 1.07
C ASN A 34 -18.85 10.26 0.38
N LEU A 35 -17.83 9.92 1.16
CA LEU A 35 -16.56 9.37 0.69
C LEU A 35 -16.50 7.84 0.81
N THR A 36 -17.51 7.22 1.40
CA THR A 36 -17.56 5.76 1.56
C THR A 36 -17.39 5.05 0.22
N TRP A 37 -16.54 4.08 0.17
CA TRP A 37 -16.30 3.25 -1.00
C TRP A 37 -16.19 1.78 -0.63
N THR A 38 -16.46 0.89 -1.59
CA THR A 38 -16.48 -0.54 -1.38
C THR A 38 -15.58 -1.22 -2.41
N ILE A 39 -14.72 -2.12 -1.92
CA ILE A 39 -13.95 -3.06 -2.75
C ILE A 39 -14.36 -4.47 -2.32
N ASP A 40 -14.97 -5.21 -3.25
CA ASP A 40 -15.49 -6.56 -2.99
C ASP A 40 -16.40 -6.56 -1.75
N ALA A 41 -16.07 -7.29 -0.71
CA ALA A 41 -16.85 -7.39 0.52
C ALA A 41 -16.48 -6.34 1.58
N LEU A 42 -15.48 -5.48 1.32
CA LEU A 42 -14.95 -4.51 2.29
C LEU A 42 -15.44 -3.10 1.98
N THR A 43 -15.85 -2.40 3.02
CA THR A 43 -16.30 -0.99 2.94
C THR A 43 -15.39 -0.12 3.80
N PHE A 44 -15.00 1.03 3.26
CA PHE A 44 -14.08 1.98 3.85
C PHE A 44 -14.73 3.37 3.96
N ASP A 45 -14.34 4.15 4.95
CA ASP A 45 -14.91 5.48 5.19
C ASP A 45 -14.48 6.49 4.11
N PHE A 46 -13.30 6.30 3.50
CA PHE A 46 -12.81 7.14 2.42
C PHE A 46 -11.94 6.36 1.41
N PRO A 47 -11.91 6.78 0.13
CA PRO A 47 -11.26 6.04 -0.95
C PRO A 47 -9.76 6.34 -1.01
N LEU A 48 -9.01 5.94 0.01
CA LEU A 48 -7.58 6.15 0.09
C LEU A 48 -6.88 4.82 0.43
N LEU A 49 -5.91 4.46 -0.41
CA LEU A 49 -5.01 3.34 -0.18
C LEU A 49 -3.62 3.86 0.16
N ALA A 50 -3.03 3.33 1.23
CA ALA A 50 -1.62 3.58 1.52
C ALA A 50 -0.77 2.54 0.78
N ALA A 51 0.17 3.04 -0.03
CA ALA A 51 0.99 2.21 -0.92
C ALA A 51 1.89 1.22 -0.16
N PRO A 52 2.13 0.01 -0.69
CA PRO A 52 2.98 -1.02 -0.09
C PRO A 52 4.47 -0.70 -0.23
N MET A 53 4.90 0.38 0.37
CA MET A 53 6.29 0.86 0.35
C MET A 53 6.88 0.75 1.76
N ASP A 54 8.02 0.08 1.91
CA ASP A 54 8.64 -0.16 3.21
C ASP A 54 8.98 1.11 4.02
N SER A 55 9.23 2.22 3.32
CA SER A 55 9.47 3.53 3.94
C SER A 55 8.18 4.23 4.45
N VAL A 56 7.02 3.76 4.04
CA VAL A 56 5.72 4.36 4.36
C VAL A 56 4.88 3.41 5.21
N MET A 57 4.86 2.12 4.84
CA MET A 57 3.96 1.14 5.40
C MET A 57 4.69 0.09 6.22
N SER A 58 4.36 0.04 7.49
CA SER A 58 4.72 -1.01 8.45
C SER A 58 3.44 -1.73 8.90
N PRO A 59 3.52 -2.86 9.59
CA PRO A 59 2.34 -3.45 10.22
C PRO A 59 1.60 -2.46 11.12
N ALA A 60 2.33 -1.70 11.95
CA ALA A 60 1.75 -0.71 12.84
C ALA A 60 1.06 0.45 12.09
N THR A 61 1.68 0.95 11.00
CA THR A 61 1.05 2.02 10.18
C THR A 61 -0.13 1.50 9.38
N ALA A 62 -0.10 0.25 8.88
CA ALA A 62 -1.25 -0.38 8.23
C ALA A 62 -2.44 -0.46 9.19
N ILE A 63 -2.20 -0.92 10.42
CA ILE A 63 -3.19 -0.96 11.50
C ILE A 63 -3.74 0.44 11.81
N ALA A 64 -2.86 1.42 11.98
CA ALA A 64 -3.27 2.80 12.28
C ALA A 64 -4.09 3.41 11.14
N PHE A 65 -3.72 3.15 9.88
CA PHE A 65 -4.41 3.64 8.71
C PHE A 65 -5.81 3.01 8.55
N GLY A 66 -5.93 1.70 8.84
CA GLY A 66 -7.21 1.01 8.90
C GLY A 66 -8.15 1.60 9.95
N LYS A 67 -7.63 1.94 11.15
CA LYS A 67 -8.41 2.62 12.21
C LYS A 67 -8.94 4.01 11.81
N MET A 68 -8.31 4.65 10.84
CA MET A 68 -8.78 5.91 10.29
C MET A 68 -9.83 5.74 9.19
N GLY A 69 -10.15 4.50 8.80
CA GLY A 69 -11.16 4.19 7.78
C GLY A 69 -10.62 4.08 6.36
N GLY A 70 -9.30 4.05 6.17
CA GLY A 70 -8.62 3.80 4.88
C GLY A 70 -8.10 2.37 4.75
N LEU A 71 -7.45 2.07 3.64
CA LEU A 71 -6.85 0.75 3.37
C LEU A 71 -5.32 0.83 3.37
N GLY A 72 -4.68 0.25 4.39
CA GLY A 72 -3.23 0.05 4.43
C GLY A 72 -2.84 -1.25 3.74
N VAL A 73 -1.87 -1.19 2.82
CA VAL A 73 -1.35 -2.37 2.11
C VAL A 73 0.10 -2.61 2.50
N LEU A 74 0.39 -3.77 3.10
CA LEU A 74 1.74 -4.16 3.49
C LEU A 74 2.44 -4.94 2.36
N ASN A 75 3.70 -4.59 2.08
CA ASN A 75 4.54 -5.34 1.15
C ASN A 75 5.12 -6.60 1.84
N LEU A 76 4.62 -7.78 1.46
CA LEU A 76 5.11 -9.05 2.00
C LEU A 76 6.42 -9.55 1.35
N GLU A 77 6.95 -8.84 0.35
CA GLU A 77 8.28 -9.07 -0.23
C GLU A 77 9.27 -7.96 0.18
N GLY A 78 8.86 -7.09 1.10
CA GLY A 78 9.62 -5.96 1.58
C GLY A 78 10.55 -6.26 2.76
N LEU A 79 10.99 -5.22 3.45
CA LEU A 79 11.90 -5.32 4.58
C LEU A 79 11.27 -5.97 5.81
N TRP A 80 9.96 -5.80 6.00
CA TRP A 80 9.20 -6.31 7.14
C TRP A 80 9.13 -7.84 7.21
N THR A 81 9.44 -8.52 6.11
CA THR A 81 9.48 -9.97 6.00
C THR A 81 10.89 -10.53 5.80
N ARG A 82 11.89 -9.65 5.72
CA ARG A 82 13.33 -10.01 5.63
C ARG A 82 14.06 -9.84 6.96
N TYR A 83 13.67 -8.83 7.72
CA TYR A 83 14.25 -8.44 9.00
C TYR A 83 13.22 -8.49 10.12
N GLU A 84 13.60 -8.98 11.29
CA GLU A 84 12.73 -8.95 12.46
C GLU A 84 12.43 -7.51 12.87
N ASP A 85 13.47 -6.68 12.89
CA ASP A 85 13.37 -5.23 13.07
C ASP A 85 14.04 -4.52 11.89
N PRO A 86 13.26 -3.99 10.92
CA PRO A 86 13.78 -3.24 9.79
C PRO A 86 14.09 -1.77 10.12
N ALA A 87 13.72 -1.24 11.30
CA ALA A 87 13.88 0.17 11.62
C ALA A 87 15.35 0.65 11.53
N PRO A 88 16.36 -0.09 12.02
CA PRO A 88 17.76 0.30 11.86
C PRO A 88 18.19 0.37 10.38
N VAL A 89 17.72 -0.57 9.57
CA VAL A 89 18.02 -0.61 8.12
C VAL A 89 17.42 0.59 7.40
N LEU A 90 16.18 0.93 7.72
CA LEU A 90 15.49 2.10 7.16
C LEU A 90 16.19 3.40 7.59
N ALA A 91 16.60 3.51 8.85
CA ALA A 91 17.33 4.67 9.35
C ALA A 91 18.70 4.83 8.67
N GLU A 92 19.42 3.74 8.45
CA GLU A 92 20.68 3.73 7.70
C GLU A 92 20.46 4.23 6.25
N LEU A 93 19.48 3.67 5.54
CA LEU A 93 19.15 4.06 4.16
C LEU A 93 18.78 5.54 4.07
N ALA A 94 17.99 6.04 5.01
CA ALA A 94 17.59 7.44 5.07
C ALA A 94 18.79 8.41 5.23
N GLY A 95 19.88 7.93 5.83
CA GLY A 95 21.12 8.70 6.01
C GLY A 95 22.04 8.74 4.77
N VAL A 96 21.76 7.96 3.72
CA VAL A 96 22.63 7.87 2.54
C VAL A 96 22.26 8.93 1.52
N ASN A 97 23.04 10.03 1.45
CA ASN A 97 22.78 11.13 0.53
C ASN A 97 23.28 10.90 -0.93
N ASP A 98 24.22 9.98 -1.12
CA ASP A 98 24.76 9.66 -2.44
C ASP A 98 23.85 8.66 -3.16
N PRO A 99 23.27 9.00 -4.34
CA PRO A 99 22.32 8.12 -5.03
C PRO A 99 22.90 6.75 -5.44
N ILE A 100 24.17 6.71 -5.81
CA ILE A 100 24.83 5.47 -6.23
C ILE A 100 25.05 4.56 -5.03
N LYS A 101 25.50 5.13 -3.91
CA LYS A 101 25.66 4.38 -2.66
C LYS A 101 24.30 3.91 -2.13
N ALA A 102 23.29 4.77 -2.17
CA ALA A 102 21.92 4.41 -1.77
C ALA A 102 21.39 3.23 -2.60
N THR A 103 21.53 3.27 -3.92
CA THR A 103 21.11 2.17 -4.81
C THR A 103 21.84 0.86 -4.46
N ARG A 104 23.17 0.90 -4.31
CA ARG A 104 23.96 -0.29 -3.94
C ARG A 104 23.55 -0.84 -2.58
N ARG A 105 23.29 0.04 -1.62
CA ARG A 105 22.88 -0.37 -0.27
C ARG A 105 21.48 -0.99 -0.30
N MET A 106 20.52 -0.39 -1.01
CA MET A 106 19.20 -0.98 -1.23
C MET A 106 19.29 -2.37 -1.85
N GLN A 107 20.08 -2.53 -2.90
CA GLN A 107 20.30 -3.86 -3.53
C GLN A 107 20.82 -4.89 -2.52
N ALA A 108 21.78 -4.51 -1.68
CA ALA A 108 22.30 -5.40 -0.64
C ALA A 108 21.25 -5.76 0.42
N VAL A 109 20.48 -4.79 0.86
CA VAL A 109 19.40 -4.97 1.85
C VAL A 109 18.29 -5.87 1.33
N TYR A 110 17.86 -5.68 0.08
CA TYR A 110 16.82 -6.49 -0.54
C TYR A 110 17.32 -7.84 -1.09
N SER A 111 18.64 -8.12 -1.03
CA SER A 111 19.18 -9.44 -1.32
C SER A 111 19.05 -10.44 -0.17
N GLU A 112 18.77 -9.96 1.04
CA GLU A 112 18.40 -10.84 2.16
C GLU A 112 17.12 -11.62 1.80
N PRO A 113 17.06 -12.93 2.01
CA PRO A 113 15.89 -13.73 1.63
C PRO A 113 14.66 -13.35 2.47
N VAL A 114 13.49 -13.44 1.87
CA VAL A 114 12.21 -13.36 2.56
C VAL A 114 12.05 -14.56 3.49
N LYS A 115 11.62 -14.34 4.74
CA LYS A 115 11.47 -15.36 5.77
C LYS A 115 9.98 -15.69 5.97
N GLY A 116 9.61 -16.96 5.73
CA GLY A 116 8.23 -17.42 5.84
C GLY A 116 7.63 -17.17 7.21
N GLU A 117 8.42 -17.39 8.29
CA GLU A 117 8.00 -17.13 9.66
C GLU A 117 7.66 -15.65 9.92
N LEU A 118 8.38 -14.71 9.27
CA LEU A 118 8.05 -13.29 9.38
C LEU A 118 6.80 -12.92 8.60
N ILE A 119 6.57 -13.53 7.44
CA ILE A 119 5.29 -13.36 6.71
C ILE A 119 4.12 -13.75 7.61
N GLU A 120 4.17 -14.95 8.17
CA GLU A 120 3.11 -15.46 9.06
C GLU A 120 2.92 -14.57 10.30
N ALA A 121 4.03 -14.10 10.89
CA ALA A 121 3.98 -13.21 12.04
C ALA A 121 3.30 -11.87 11.69
N ARG A 122 3.63 -11.24 10.56
CA ARG A 122 3.02 -9.97 10.12
C ARG A 122 1.54 -10.12 9.76
N ILE A 123 1.17 -11.22 9.09
CA ILE A 123 -0.23 -11.54 8.81
C ILE A 123 -1.02 -11.73 10.11
N LYS A 124 -0.45 -12.46 11.05
CA LYS A 124 -1.07 -12.69 12.36
C LYS A 124 -1.25 -11.38 13.14
N GLU A 125 -0.23 -10.55 13.21
CA GLU A 125 -0.25 -9.24 13.88
C GLU A 125 -1.41 -8.36 13.36
N ILE A 126 -1.54 -8.28 12.03
CA ILE A 126 -2.58 -7.48 11.39
C ILE A 126 -3.96 -8.09 11.63
N ARG A 127 -4.10 -9.42 11.49
CA ARG A 127 -5.38 -10.11 11.71
C ARG A 127 -5.87 -10.03 13.15
N GLU A 128 -4.99 -10.16 14.12
CA GLU A 128 -5.35 -10.02 15.53
C GLU A 128 -5.83 -8.60 15.85
N ALA A 129 -5.20 -7.59 15.26
CA ALA A 129 -5.64 -6.22 15.39
C ALA A 129 -7.03 -5.99 14.75
N ALA A 130 -7.34 -6.66 13.62
CA ALA A 130 -8.66 -6.61 12.98
C ALA A 130 -9.72 -7.36 13.81
N GLN A 131 -9.40 -8.53 14.38
CA GLN A 131 -10.32 -9.31 15.22
C GLN A 131 -10.71 -8.60 16.51
N LEU A 132 -9.87 -7.73 17.02
CA LEU A 132 -10.18 -6.89 18.19
C LEU A 132 -11.14 -5.73 17.88
N GLY A 133 -11.73 -5.69 16.70
CA GLY A 133 -12.62 -4.59 16.25
C GLY A 133 -11.88 -3.28 16.02
N LEU A 134 -10.55 -3.34 15.96
CA LEU A 134 -9.70 -2.16 15.80
C LEU A 134 -9.51 -1.76 14.34
N ILE A 135 -9.85 -2.63 13.38
CA ILE A 135 -9.68 -2.37 11.95
C ILE A 135 -10.71 -3.12 11.12
N ASP A 136 -11.54 -2.37 10.43
CA ASP A 136 -12.22 -2.85 9.23
C ASP A 136 -11.35 -2.42 8.03
N GLY A 137 -10.84 -3.39 7.27
CA GLY A 137 -10.23 -3.07 5.99
C GLY A 137 -8.71 -3.16 5.87
N VAL A 138 -8.03 -4.04 6.61
CA VAL A 138 -6.64 -4.41 6.30
C VAL A 138 -6.65 -5.70 5.47
N THR A 139 -6.14 -5.60 4.23
CA THR A 139 -5.84 -6.78 3.41
C THR A 139 -4.34 -7.07 3.45
N THR A 140 -4.00 -8.33 3.56
CA THR A 140 -2.64 -8.86 3.35
C THR A 140 -2.51 -9.39 1.94
#